data_a6f5f032cd1bdd8d63ea5e9501775968
#
_entry.id   a6f5f032cd1bdd8d63ea5e9501775968
#
_cell.length_a   1.000
_cell.length_b   1.000
_cell.length_c   1.000
_cell.angle_alpha   90.00
_cell.angle_beta   90.00
_cell.angle_gamma   90.00
#
_symmetry.space_group_name_H-M   'P 1'
#
loop_
_entity.id
_entity.type
_entity.pdbx_description
1 polymer ?
#
loop_
_entity_poly.entity_id
_entity_poly.type
_entity_poly.pdbx_seq_one_letter_code
_entity_poly.pdbx_strand_id
1 'polypeptide(L)'
;MPKKSELIDERDRKILKELEEDARQTDSAIAKKIHLSKQVTNYRIQKMIESGIISNFYTLVNVGNLGLSTYYVFLKLEKINKEEEKKLLEKINSLDSIGWLVSCIGKWDIILNINEDSILNFEKTLNHIIKICGN
;
A
#
# COMPACT_ATOMS: atom_id res chain seq x y z
N MET A 1 17.48 17.89 -8.32
CA MET A 1 16.14 17.38 -8.63
C MET A 1 15.12 18.19 -7.84
N PRO A 2 14.09 18.78 -8.46
CA PRO A 2 13.05 19.49 -7.72
C PRO A 2 12.40 18.54 -6.72
N LYS A 3 12.05 19.05 -5.54
CA LYS A 3 11.31 18.25 -4.55
C LYS A 3 9.99 17.82 -5.17
N LYS A 4 9.60 16.53 -5.06
CA LYS A 4 8.33 16.01 -5.62
C LYS A 4 7.10 16.84 -5.22
N SER A 5 7.15 17.57 -4.08
CA SER A 5 6.10 18.48 -3.63
C SER A 5 5.94 19.74 -4.48
N GLU A 6 6.92 20.10 -5.33
CA GLU A 6 6.88 21.24 -6.25
C GLU A 6 6.26 20.87 -7.61
N LEU A 7 5.99 19.58 -7.83
CA LEU A 7 5.43 19.05 -9.07
C LEU A 7 3.89 19.07 -9.12
N ILE A 8 3.22 19.35 -8.01
CA ILE A 8 1.75 19.36 -7.89
C ILE A 8 1.26 20.71 -7.37
N ASP A 9 0.23 21.21 -8.01
CA ASP A 9 -0.48 22.43 -7.61
C ASP A 9 -1.71 22.13 -6.70
N GLU A 10 -2.43 23.16 -6.28
CA GLU A 10 -3.63 23.02 -5.45
C GLU A 10 -4.75 22.21 -6.14
N ARG A 11 -4.86 22.31 -7.46
CA ARG A 11 -5.86 21.56 -8.24
C ARG A 11 -5.53 20.08 -8.27
N ASP A 12 -4.24 19.72 -8.41
CA ASP A 12 -3.77 18.34 -8.34
C ASP A 12 -4.04 17.72 -6.97
N ARG A 13 -3.83 18.49 -5.89
CA ARG A 13 -4.16 18.03 -4.52
C ARG A 13 -5.64 17.77 -4.34
N LYS A 14 -6.52 18.60 -4.91
CA LYS A 14 -7.97 18.37 -4.88
C LYS A 14 -8.36 17.12 -5.66
N ILE A 15 -7.75 16.88 -6.83
CA ILE A 15 -7.95 15.64 -7.59
C ILE A 15 -7.53 14.42 -6.77
N LEU A 16 -6.33 14.45 -6.17
CA LEU A 16 -5.82 13.34 -5.36
C LEU A 16 -6.75 13.03 -4.18
N LYS A 17 -7.27 14.06 -3.51
CA LYS A 17 -8.22 13.88 -2.42
C LYS A 17 -9.50 13.18 -2.88
N GLU A 18 -10.07 13.57 -4.02
CA GLU A 18 -11.25 12.91 -4.57
C GLU A 18 -10.98 11.44 -4.96
N LEU A 19 -9.80 11.16 -5.51
CA LEU A 19 -9.38 9.79 -5.86
C LEU A 19 -9.08 8.95 -4.62
N GLU A 20 -8.61 9.55 -3.52
CA GLU A 20 -8.39 8.87 -2.24
C GLU A 20 -9.72 8.46 -1.59
N GLU A 21 -10.75 9.31 -1.69
CA GLU A 21 -12.08 9.02 -1.17
C GLU A 21 -12.79 7.93 -2.00
N ASP A 22 -12.73 8.02 -3.33
CA ASP A 22 -13.29 7.04 -4.26
C ASP A 22 -12.51 7.06 -5.59
N ALA A 23 -11.61 6.09 -5.75
CA ALA A 23 -10.79 5.92 -6.96
C ALA A 23 -11.59 5.49 -8.21
N ARG A 24 -12.86 5.10 -8.05
CA ARG A 24 -13.74 4.67 -9.16
C ARG A 24 -14.61 5.80 -9.72
N GLN A 25 -14.47 7.01 -9.22
CA GLN A 25 -15.15 8.18 -9.77
C GLN A 25 -14.75 8.39 -11.24
N THR A 26 -15.71 8.87 -12.04
CA THR A 26 -15.38 9.30 -13.39
C THR A 26 -14.67 10.66 -13.36
N ASP A 27 -13.81 10.92 -14.35
CA ASP A 27 -13.16 12.24 -14.51
C ASP A 27 -14.18 13.39 -14.54
N SER A 28 -15.36 13.15 -15.11
CA SER A 28 -16.46 14.13 -15.14
C SER A 28 -17.03 14.42 -13.76
N ALA A 29 -17.11 13.41 -12.88
CA ALA A 29 -17.59 13.59 -11.52
C ALA A 29 -16.58 14.40 -10.69
N ILE A 30 -15.30 14.04 -10.77
CA ILE A 30 -14.21 14.79 -10.13
C ILE A 30 -14.16 16.22 -10.66
N ALA A 31 -14.16 16.42 -11.98
CA ALA A 31 -14.12 17.73 -12.64
C ALA A 31 -15.21 18.67 -12.12
N LYS A 32 -16.43 18.16 -11.98
CA LYS A 32 -17.58 18.91 -11.46
C LYS A 32 -17.36 19.37 -10.01
N LYS A 33 -16.82 18.52 -9.15
CA LYS A 33 -16.57 18.83 -7.72
C LYS A 33 -15.49 19.90 -7.53
N ILE A 34 -14.45 19.86 -8.40
CA ILE A 34 -13.30 20.79 -8.28
C ILE A 34 -13.36 21.97 -9.24
N HIS A 35 -14.49 22.14 -9.96
CA HIS A 35 -14.72 23.23 -10.93
C HIS A 35 -13.69 23.29 -12.05
N LEU A 36 -13.38 22.14 -12.64
CA LEU A 36 -12.52 22.02 -13.85
C LEU A 36 -13.31 21.38 -15.01
N SER A 37 -12.74 21.44 -16.22
CA SER A 37 -13.26 20.63 -17.32
C SER A 37 -12.82 19.18 -17.21
N LYS A 38 -13.60 18.25 -17.77
CA LYS A 38 -13.24 16.82 -17.84
C LYS A 38 -11.87 16.61 -18.47
N GLN A 39 -11.58 17.32 -19.59
CA GLN A 39 -10.32 17.19 -20.31
C GLN A 39 -9.13 17.61 -19.44
N VAL A 40 -9.25 18.73 -18.72
CA VAL A 40 -8.19 19.21 -17.82
C VAL A 40 -8.00 18.25 -16.66
N THR A 41 -9.07 17.71 -16.09
CA THR A 41 -8.99 16.73 -14.98
C THR A 41 -8.30 15.45 -15.45
N ASN A 42 -8.72 14.88 -16.58
CA ASN A 42 -8.08 13.69 -17.17
C ASN A 42 -6.59 13.93 -17.45
N TYR A 43 -6.25 15.02 -18.11
CA TYR A 43 -4.86 15.38 -18.39
C TYR A 43 -4.00 15.44 -17.13
N ARG A 44 -4.52 16.05 -16.05
CA ARG A 44 -3.81 16.14 -14.78
C ARG A 44 -3.61 14.78 -14.09
N ILE A 45 -4.64 13.92 -14.12
CA ILE A 45 -4.54 12.55 -13.60
C ILE A 45 -3.47 11.77 -14.38
N GLN A 46 -3.50 11.79 -15.71
CA GLN A 46 -2.51 11.11 -16.53
C GLN A 46 -1.09 11.63 -16.25
N LYS A 47 -0.90 12.94 -16.15
CA LYS A 47 0.38 13.54 -15.79
C LYS A 47 0.88 13.09 -14.42
N MET A 48 0.00 12.95 -13.44
CA MET A 48 0.37 12.44 -12.11
C MET A 48 0.73 10.95 -12.13
N ILE A 49 0.10 10.16 -12.99
CA ILE A 49 0.47 8.75 -13.23
C ILE A 49 1.85 8.67 -13.89
N GLU A 50 2.06 9.38 -14.99
CA GLU A 50 3.33 9.40 -15.73
C GLU A 50 4.51 9.87 -14.88
N SER A 51 4.28 10.84 -13.99
CA SER A 51 5.29 11.35 -13.06
C SER A 51 5.51 10.45 -11.81
N GLY A 52 4.73 9.36 -11.67
CA GLY A 52 4.80 8.45 -10.54
C GLY A 52 4.29 9.04 -9.21
N ILE A 53 3.51 10.13 -9.26
CA ILE A 53 2.80 10.68 -8.09
C ILE A 53 1.65 9.74 -7.73
N ILE A 54 0.88 9.31 -8.74
CA ILE A 54 -0.06 8.19 -8.61
C ILE A 54 0.68 6.94 -9.07
N SER A 55 0.99 6.05 -8.15
CA SER A 55 1.74 4.82 -8.44
C SER A 55 0.81 3.69 -8.87
N ASN A 56 -0.38 3.59 -8.30
CA ASN A 56 -1.34 2.53 -8.59
C ASN A 56 -2.74 2.89 -8.05
N PHE A 57 -3.73 2.16 -8.53
CA PHE A 57 -5.07 2.08 -7.96
C PHE A 57 -5.28 0.66 -7.44
N TYR A 58 -5.70 0.52 -6.21
CA TYR A 58 -5.95 -0.80 -5.61
C TYR A 58 -7.33 -0.86 -4.96
N THR A 59 -7.87 -2.05 -4.84
CA THR A 59 -9.14 -2.30 -4.18
C THR A 59 -8.91 -2.64 -2.72
N LEU A 60 -9.57 -1.91 -1.83
CA LEU A 60 -9.64 -2.28 -0.42
C LEU A 60 -10.71 -3.36 -0.25
N VAL A 61 -10.29 -4.57 0.14
CA VAL A 61 -11.18 -5.71 0.33
C VAL A 61 -11.53 -5.86 1.81
N ASN A 62 -12.83 -5.98 2.12
CA ASN A 62 -13.27 -6.37 3.45
C ASN A 62 -13.09 -7.88 3.62
N VAL A 63 -11.92 -8.28 4.09
CA VAL A 63 -11.55 -9.70 4.24
C VAL A 63 -12.42 -10.42 5.26
N GLY A 64 -13.03 -9.72 6.23
CA GLY A 64 -13.99 -10.28 7.17
C GLY A 64 -15.24 -10.86 6.49
N ASN A 65 -15.69 -10.23 5.39
CA ASN A 65 -16.80 -10.77 4.58
C ASN A 65 -16.42 -12.03 3.78
N LEU A 66 -15.12 -12.34 3.68
CA LEU A 66 -14.60 -13.58 3.10
C LEU A 66 -14.35 -14.67 4.16
N GLY A 67 -14.72 -14.41 5.42
CA GLY A 67 -14.51 -15.34 6.54
C GLY A 67 -13.07 -15.33 7.07
N LEU A 68 -12.27 -14.33 6.71
CA LEU A 68 -10.88 -14.21 7.16
C LEU A 68 -10.78 -13.23 8.33
N SER A 69 -9.86 -13.52 9.24
CA SER A 69 -9.41 -12.62 10.31
C SER A 69 -8.07 -12.01 9.96
N THR A 70 -7.90 -10.73 10.29
CA THR A 70 -6.65 -10.00 10.08
C THR A 70 -5.84 -9.96 11.38
N TYR A 71 -4.61 -10.42 11.32
CA TYR A 71 -3.65 -10.40 12.42
C TYR A 71 -2.51 -9.45 12.08
N TYR A 72 -2.18 -8.54 13.00
CA TYR A 72 -1.05 -7.63 12.83
C TYR A 72 0.19 -8.18 13.51
N VAL A 73 1.29 -8.28 12.78
CA VAL A 73 2.58 -8.78 13.26
C VAL A 73 3.61 -7.66 13.18
N PHE A 74 4.33 -7.49 14.28
CA PHE A 74 5.38 -6.49 14.43
C PHE A 74 6.71 -7.22 14.61
N LEU A 75 7.62 -7.07 13.67
CA LEU A 75 8.91 -7.75 13.68
C LEU A 75 10.03 -6.77 14.04
N LYS A 76 10.89 -7.21 14.93
CA LYS A 76 12.19 -6.60 15.17
C LYS A 76 13.25 -7.52 14.60
N LEU A 77 14.01 -7.01 13.65
CA LEU A 77 15.07 -7.78 13.00
C LEU A 77 16.38 -7.63 13.78
N GLU A 78 17.16 -8.69 13.83
CA GLU A 78 18.57 -8.58 14.19
C GLU A 78 19.32 -7.88 13.05
N LYS A 79 20.57 -7.48 13.29
CA LYS A 79 21.36 -6.68 12.33
C LYS A 79 21.48 -7.42 11.00
N ILE A 80 20.69 -6.96 10.01
CA ILE A 80 20.77 -7.39 8.62
C ILE A 80 21.15 -6.19 7.75
N ASN A 81 21.78 -6.43 6.62
CA ASN A 81 22.07 -5.40 5.64
C ASN A 81 20.83 -5.14 4.75
N LYS A 82 20.85 -4.02 4.00
CA LYS A 82 19.72 -3.61 3.14
C LYS A 82 19.36 -4.62 2.05
N GLU A 83 20.34 -5.38 1.58
CA GLU A 83 20.13 -6.36 0.52
C GLU A 83 19.45 -7.62 1.06
N GLU A 84 19.84 -8.04 2.26
CA GLU A 84 19.19 -9.11 3.02
C GLU A 84 17.77 -8.72 3.41
N GLU A 85 17.57 -7.50 3.91
CA GLU A 85 16.24 -6.97 4.21
C GLU A 85 15.33 -7.01 2.99
N LYS A 86 15.80 -6.55 1.83
CA LYS A 86 15.02 -6.58 0.59
C LYS A 86 14.60 -8.00 0.21
N LYS A 87 15.52 -8.96 0.24
CA LYS A 87 15.24 -10.38 -0.04
C LYS A 87 14.25 -10.97 0.95
N LEU A 88 14.36 -10.59 2.23
CA LEU A 88 13.44 -11.00 3.28
C LEU A 88 12.03 -10.49 3.01
N LEU A 89 11.89 -9.19 2.70
CA LEU A 89 10.60 -8.59 2.37
C LEU A 89 9.96 -9.24 1.14
N GLU A 90 10.73 -9.50 0.09
CA GLU A 90 10.26 -10.20 -1.11
C GLU A 90 9.74 -11.61 -0.79
N LYS A 91 10.45 -12.37 0.04
CA LYS A 91 10.02 -13.72 0.46
C LYS A 91 8.73 -13.67 1.30
N ILE A 92 8.63 -12.75 2.26
CA ILE A 92 7.41 -12.61 3.07
C ILE A 92 6.24 -12.16 2.19
N ASN A 93 6.45 -11.19 1.32
CA ASN A 93 5.40 -10.65 0.44
C ASN A 93 4.91 -11.66 -0.61
N SER A 94 5.65 -12.74 -0.87
CA SER A 94 5.23 -13.81 -1.77
C SER A 94 4.26 -14.82 -1.15
N LEU A 95 3.98 -14.72 0.16
CA LEU A 95 3.01 -15.59 0.84
C LEU A 95 1.58 -15.09 0.60
N ASP A 96 0.69 -15.96 0.19
CA ASP A 96 -0.70 -15.60 -0.18
C ASP A 96 -1.51 -15.01 0.98
N SER A 97 -1.16 -15.38 2.23
CA SER A 97 -1.83 -14.85 3.42
C SER A 97 -1.42 -13.43 3.79
N ILE A 98 -0.41 -12.85 3.15
CA ILE A 98 0.03 -11.49 3.45
C ILE A 98 -0.81 -10.48 2.68
N GLY A 99 -1.57 -9.67 3.41
CA GLY A 99 -2.34 -8.58 2.80
C GLY A 99 -1.46 -7.38 2.44
N TRP A 100 -0.54 -7.00 3.32
CA TRP A 100 0.47 -5.97 3.09
C TRP A 100 1.61 -6.08 4.11
N LEU A 101 2.75 -5.51 3.77
CA LEU A 101 3.88 -5.32 4.68
C LEU A 101 4.58 -3.98 4.39
N VAL A 102 5.15 -3.40 5.44
CA VAL A 102 5.90 -2.14 5.36
C VAL A 102 7.16 -2.19 6.21
N SER A 103 8.25 -1.60 5.70
CA SER A 103 9.43 -1.31 6.52
C SER A 103 9.20 -0.03 7.31
N CYS A 104 9.61 -0.03 8.58
CA CYS A 104 9.41 1.06 9.52
C CYS A 104 10.75 1.56 10.06
N ILE A 105 10.75 2.80 10.54
CA ILE A 105 11.86 3.37 11.32
C ILE A 105 11.36 3.57 12.74
N GLY A 106 12.01 2.93 13.72
CA GLY A 106 11.64 3.08 15.13
C GLY A 106 11.78 1.79 15.93
N LYS A 107 10.80 1.51 16.78
CA LYS A 107 10.81 0.32 17.66
C LYS A 107 10.77 -0.99 16.87
N TRP A 108 10.02 -1.02 15.79
CA TRP A 108 9.83 -2.16 14.91
C TRP A 108 10.43 -1.88 13.53
N ASP A 109 10.96 -2.90 12.88
CA ASP A 109 11.58 -2.79 11.56
C ASP A 109 10.60 -3.13 10.44
N ILE A 110 9.69 -4.09 10.69
CA ILE A 110 8.64 -4.50 9.74
C ILE A 110 7.31 -4.56 10.49
N ILE A 111 6.26 -4.07 9.85
CA ILE A 111 4.88 -4.31 10.24
C ILE A 111 4.19 -4.96 9.05
N LEU A 112 3.44 -6.03 9.32
CA LEU A 112 2.68 -6.73 8.29
C LEU A 112 1.33 -7.20 8.83
N ASN A 113 0.39 -7.46 7.93
CA ASN A 113 -0.83 -8.17 8.30
C ASN A 113 -0.89 -9.54 7.62
N ILE A 114 -1.44 -10.49 8.37
CA ILE A 114 -1.73 -11.85 7.92
C ILE A 114 -3.25 -12.01 7.93
N ASN A 115 -3.83 -12.47 6.82
CA ASN A 115 -5.25 -12.78 6.70
C ASN A 115 -5.42 -14.29 6.66
N GLU A 116 -6.07 -14.85 7.69
CA GLU A 116 -6.28 -16.30 7.81
C GLU A 116 -7.70 -16.60 8.33
N ASP A 117 -8.21 -17.78 7.99
CA ASP A 117 -9.53 -18.26 8.39
C ASP A 117 -9.59 -18.75 9.84
N SER A 118 -8.43 -19.08 10.41
CA SER A 118 -8.32 -19.64 11.75
C SER A 118 -7.02 -19.26 12.45
N ILE A 119 -7.04 -19.28 13.79
CA ILE A 119 -5.83 -19.05 14.59
C ILE A 119 -4.77 -20.12 14.33
N LEU A 120 -5.15 -21.36 14.03
CA LEU A 120 -4.20 -22.43 13.72
C LEU A 120 -3.45 -22.18 12.41
N ASN A 121 -4.13 -21.65 11.40
CA ASN A 121 -3.50 -21.29 10.12
C ASN A 121 -2.63 -20.05 10.30
N PHE A 122 -3.08 -19.04 11.08
CA PHE A 122 -2.24 -17.91 11.47
C PHE A 122 -0.93 -18.37 12.15
N GLU A 123 -0.99 -19.28 13.11
CA GLU A 123 0.21 -19.80 13.79
C GLU A 123 1.18 -20.51 12.82
N LYS A 124 0.67 -21.26 11.85
CA LYS A 124 1.50 -21.90 10.81
C LYS A 124 2.20 -20.84 9.95
N THR A 125 1.46 -19.85 9.48
CA THR A 125 2.01 -18.75 8.68
C THR A 125 3.03 -17.94 9.46
N LEU A 126 2.73 -17.61 10.72
CA LEU A 126 3.65 -16.90 11.60
C LEU A 126 4.95 -17.70 11.83
N ASN A 127 4.86 -18.99 12.13
CA ASN A 127 6.02 -19.87 12.29
C ASN A 127 6.86 -19.98 10.99
N HIS A 128 6.21 -19.93 9.84
CA HIS A 128 6.91 -19.90 8.56
C HIS A 128 7.68 -18.59 8.39
N ILE A 129 7.06 -17.45 8.69
CA ILE A 129 7.72 -16.13 8.66
C ILE A 129 8.92 -16.09 9.63
N ILE A 130 8.76 -16.60 10.86
CA ILE A 130 9.86 -16.66 11.84
C ILE A 130 11.04 -17.47 11.29
N LYS A 131 10.79 -18.59 10.62
CA LYS A 131 11.85 -19.39 9.97
C LYS A 131 12.53 -18.62 8.84
N ILE A 132 11.78 -17.86 8.04
CA ILE A 132 12.34 -17.00 6.99
C ILE A 132 13.23 -15.92 7.59
N CYS A 133 12.86 -15.35 8.75
CA CYS A 133 13.62 -14.32 9.45
C CYS A 133 14.86 -14.84 10.18
N GLY A 134 14.86 -16.10 10.58
CA GLY A 134 15.90 -16.71 11.43
C GLY A 134 17.01 -17.46 10.67
N ASN A 135 16.95 -17.48 9.36
CA ASN A 135 18.00 -17.99 8.47
C ASN A 135 18.65 -16.79 7.77
#